data_2af1e7923702b3b638bfd773502bbaf4
#
_entry.id   2af1e7923702b3b638bfd773502bbaf4
#
_cell.length_a   1.000
_cell.length_b   1.000
_cell.length_c   1.000
_cell.angle_alpha   90.00
_cell.angle_beta   90.00
_cell.angle_gamma   90.00
#
_symmetry.space_group_name_H-M   'P 1'
#
loop_
_entity.id
_entity.type
_entity.pdbx_description
1 polymer ?
#
loop_
_entity_poly.entity_id
_entity_poly.type
_entity_poly.pdbx_seq_one_letter_code
_entity_poly.pdbx_strand_id
1 'polypeptide(L)'
;MVLKQRPPLLVTVSTAVLLVLGGAAAYFGIGQRFSAGPEPPMGMELVPTDALMALTLTTDENQWTRLRQLGTPESQKSLDRLLVVWRDRIISANGYRFKSDIQPWLGDQVTLAFLPKSADGEGAADLVLVMPIADMAKAQEILSEPQDGVTWVGRDYKGIGIQSIKTAKGEAYESAVLGSQWLVLASGAKGIEAVIDSFEGDASMLNNDAYRQAFGHLTMSSAVAQLYINAPVAAGVLAGSDTLPGINGLVAAANFLPNGLDIEASTWLGPEDQPVYRDMVNAPAMAPQRLPNTTVLMASTSSIGPLWQALKDADQLNALLPVSSESLAKGLRAQTGLDIENDILPWLAGETAFGLLPPAAVTESAVPMGQLALVADVADRDAAEATWEQLNEAMVSRFRFDVEPLQINSQPMSKLVSLYGGIAMGHGWLDQDVTFFGLGTEVLDAIAPRPSQSLKANRAFQTLLDISPSENSGYFFVDVDRLNELEGTLPFPTLPDGFLFSTVKSIGITTSVQDERSLSYDIFVELPKGRRVRALPESAIAPENPDPENPSETP
;
A
#
# COMPACT_ATOMS: atom_id res chain seq x y z
N MET A 1 7.81 26.46 28.05
CA MET A 1 8.42 26.52 26.71
C MET A 1 8.92 25.12 26.40
N VAL A 2 8.08 24.27 25.79
CA VAL A 2 8.37 22.86 25.55
C VAL A 2 9.06 22.79 24.20
N LEU A 3 10.34 22.45 24.19
CA LEU A 3 11.10 22.17 22.97
C LEU A 3 10.50 20.92 22.31
N LYS A 4 9.78 21.11 21.19
CA LYS A 4 9.39 20.04 20.29
C LYS A 4 10.66 19.39 19.75
N GLN A 5 11.05 18.26 20.31
CA GLN A 5 12.07 17.41 19.71
C GLN A 5 11.53 16.95 18.35
N ARG A 6 12.22 17.30 17.27
CA ARG A 6 11.92 16.78 15.95
C ARG A 6 12.28 15.29 15.96
N PRO A 7 11.39 14.40 15.49
CA PRO A 7 11.70 12.98 15.44
C PRO A 7 12.97 12.76 14.60
N PRO A 8 13.83 11.80 14.96
CA PRO A 8 15.04 11.50 14.20
C PRO A 8 14.67 11.16 12.75
N LEU A 9 15.51 11.54 11.80
CA LEU A 9 15.25 11.42 10.35
C LEU A 9 14.90 9.99 9.92
N LEU A 10 15.45 9.01 10.61
CA LEU A 10 15.13 7.58 10.44
C LEU A 10 13.64 7.28 10.58
N VAL A 11 12.97 7.86 11.57
CA VAL A 11 11.51 7.73 11.77
C VAL A 11 10.76 8.42 10.63
N THR A 12 11.25 9.56 10.15
CA THR A 12 10.58 10.30 9.05
C THR A 12 10.72 9.61 7.70
N VAL A 13 11.88 9.00 7.41
CA VAL A 13 12.12 8.27 6.15
C VAL A 13 11.41 6.92 6.16
N SER A 14 11.48 6.17 7.26
CA SER A 14 10.74 4.91 7.40
C SER A 14 9.22 5.13 7.36
N THR A 15 8.72 6.18 7.98
CA THR A 15 7.29 6.52 7.93
C THR A 15 6.86 6.94 6.52
N ALA A 16 7.67 7.70 5.78
CA ALA A 16 7.33 8.08 4.41
C ALA A 16 7.37 6.89 3.44
N VAL A 17 8.35 6.01 3.55
CA VAL A 17 8.45 4.77 2.76
C VAL A 17 7.34 3.79 3.15
N LEU A 18 7.04 3.66 4.45
CA LEU A 18 5.93 2.83 4.95
C LEU A 18 4.57 3.38 4.53
N LEU A 19 4.37 4.70 4.51
CA LEU A 19 3.12 5.32 4.03
C LEU A 19 2.94 5.17 2.53
N VAL A 20 4.01 5.20 1.73
CA VAL A 20 3.93 5.05 0.27
C VAL A 20 3.78 3.59 -0.16
N LEU A 21 4.54 2.67 0.44
CA LEU A 21 4.48 1.24 0.09
C LEU A 21 3.59 0.45 1.06
N GLY A 22 3.60 0.76 2.34
CA GLY A 22 2.83 0.08 3.38
C GLY A 22 1.40 0.57 3.51
N GLY A 23 1.12 1.85 3.25
CA GLY A 23 -0.24 2.40 3.30
C GLY A 23 -1.13 1.84 2.19
N ALA A 24 -0.59 1.64 0.98
CA ALA A 24 -1.30 0.97 -0.10
C ALA A 24 -1.43 -0.55 0.16
N ALA A 25 -0.36 -1.20 0.65
CA ALA A 25 -0.34 -2.64 0.88
C ALA A 25 -1.08 -3.09 2.16
N ALA A 26 -1.11 -2.27 3.23
CA ALA A 26 -1.85 -2.58 4.45
C ALA A 26 -3.37 -2.49 4.30
N TYR A 27 -3.85 -1.89 3.21
CA TYR A 27 -5.27 -1.65 3.03
C TYR A 27 -6.01 -2.82 2.39
N PHE A 28 -5.33 -3.67 1.56
CA PHE A 28 -6.02 -4.77 0.84
C PHE A 28 -5.07 -5.90 0.42
N GLY A 29 -5.58 -7.10 0.28
CA GLY A 29 -4.85 -8.26 -0.11
C GLY A 29 -5.37 -9.19 -1.16
N ILE A 30 -4.50 -9.83 -2.01
CA ILE A 30 -4.74 -11.15 -2.63
C ILE A 30 -4.32 -11.35 -4.12
N GLY A 31 -3.78 -12.49 -4.58
CA GLY A 31 -3.95 -13.10 -5.86
C GLY A 31 -2.93 -13.94 -6.63
N GLN A 32 -3.20 -14.95 -7.41
CA GLN A 32 -2.28 -15.97 -7.98
C GLN A 32 -1.86 -15.88 -9.45
N ARG A 33 -0.59 -16.25 -9.75
CA ARG A 33 -0.22 -17.11 -10.89
C ARG A 33 1.17 -17.73 -10.75
N PHE A 34 1.34 -19.02 -11.16
CA PHE A 34 2.63 -19.70 -11.19
C PHE A 34 3.48 -19.25 -12.40
N SER A 35 4.56 -18.55 -12.12
CA SER A 35 5.81 -18.52 -12.89
C SER A 35 6.94 -18.80 -11.91
N ALA A 36 8.11 -19.21 -12.36
CA ALA A 36 9.28 -19.23 -11.49
C ALA A 36 9.37 -17.86 -10.82
N GLY A 37 9.23 -17.82 -9.49
CA GLY A 37 9.15 -16.58 -8.72
C GLY A 37 10.38 -15.71 -8.94
N PRO A 38 10.34 -14.42 -8.60
CA PRO A 38 11.49 -13.53 -8.69
C PRO A 38 12.64 -14.06 -7.86
N GLU A 39 13.88 -13.79 -8.29
CA GLU A 39 15.04 -14.05 -7.45
C GLU A 39 14.94 -13.21 -6.17
N PRO A 40 15.28 -13.77 -4.99
CA PRO A 40 15.29 -13.01 -3.75
C PRO A 40 16.14 -11.74 -3.88
N PRO A 41 15.75 -10.63 -3.22
CA PRO A 41 16.53 -9.40 -3.24
C PRO A 41 17.95 -9.61 -2.75
N MET A 42 18.91 -8.97 -3.40
CA MET A 42 20.32 -9.03 -3.00
C MET A 42 20.52 -8.52 -1.57
N GLY A 43 21.28 -9.25 -0.77
CA GLY A 43 21.56 -8.91 0.63
C GLY A 43 20.58 -9.52 1.65
N MET A 44 19.47 -10.14 1.22
CA MET A 44 18.54 -10.79 2.15
C MET A 44 19.15 -12.04 2.81
N GLU A 45 20.18 -12.63 2.24
CA GLU A 45 21.00 -13.68 2.86
C GLU A 45 21.80 -13.20 4.09
N LEU A 46 21.95 -11.88 4.24
CA LEU A 46 22.63 -11.25 5.37
C LEU A 46 21.67 -10.68 6.40
N VAL A 47 20.40 -10.53 6.05
CA VAL A 47 19.39 -9.98 6.96
C VAL A 47 18.92 -11.08 7.91
N PRO A 48 19.05 -10.91 9.25
CA PRO A 48 18.58 -11.87 10.24
C PRO A 48 17.07 -12.13 10.16
N THR A 49 16.62 -13.33 10.54
CA THR A 49 15.21 -13.75 10.48
C THR A 49 14.27 -12.94 11.39
N ASP A 50 14.79 -12.29 12.40
CA ASP A 50 14.05 -11.44 13.34
C ASP A 50 13.94 -9.98 12.90
N ALA A 51 14.41 -9.66 11.69
CA ALA A 51 14.27 -8.32 11.13
C ALA A 51 12.81 -7.85 11.14
N LEU A 52 12.61 -6.60 11.58
CA LEU A 52 11.31 -5.95 11.63
C LEU A 52 10.79 -5.61 10.23
N MET A 53 11.72 -5.16 9.40
CA MET A 53 11.48 -4.73 8.03
C MET A 53 12.78 -4.79 7.23
N ALA A 54 12.67 -5.10 5.95
CA ALA A 54 13.75 -4.93 4.99
C ALA A 54 13.21 -4.27 3.71
N LEU A 55 13.95 -3.31 3.17
CA LEU A 55 13.66 -2.59 1.94
C LEU A 55 14.86 -2.68 1.01
N THR A 56 14.70 -3.36 -0.11
CA THR A 56 15.71 -3.41 -1.18
C THR A 56 15.33 -2.44 -2.28
N LEU A 57 16.27 -1.62 -2.71
CA LEU A 57 16.09 -0.60 -3.74
C LEU A 57 17.12 -0.79 -4.86
N THR A 58 16.69 -0.58 -6.11
CA THR A 58 17.62 -0.55 -7.25
C THR A 58 18.54 0.67 -7.19
N THR A 59 19.76 0.50 -7.66
CA THR A 59 20.73 1.60 -7.85
C THR A 59 20.70 2.18 -9.28
N ASP A 60 19.86 1.63 -10.18
CA ASP A 60 19.73 2.09 -11.57
C ASP A 60 19.15 3.51 -11.65
N GLU A 61 19.99 4.48 -12.05
CA GLU A 61 19.60 5.89 -12.23
C GLU A 61 18.43 6.07 -13.23
N ASN A 62 18.26 5.18 -14.20
CA ASN A 62 17.17 5.28 -15.16
C ASN A 62 15.81 5.04 -14.50
N GLN A 63 15.74 4.11 -13.55
CA GLN A 63 14.51 3.85 -12.80
C GLN A 63 14.15 5.05 -11.94
N TRP A 64 15.09 5.61 -11.21
CA TRP A 64 14.89 6.83 -10.43
C TRP A 64 14.49 8.03 -11.30
N THR A 65 15.04 8.12 -12.51
CA THR A 65 14.65 9.16 -13.49
C THR A 65 13.18 8.97 -13.92
N ARG A 66 12.71 7.74 -14.11
CA ARG A 66 11.30 7.44 -14.41
C ARG A 66 10.38 7.89 -13.27
N LEU A 67 10.71 7.54 -12.01
CA LEU A 67 9.95 8.00 -10.84
C LEU A 67 9.84 9.53 -10.82
N ARG A 68 10.95 10.23 -11.03
CA ARG A 68 10.99 11.69 -11.05
C ARG A 68 10.20 12.33 -12.19
N GLN A 69 9.83 11.58 -13.22
CA GLN A 69 8.96 12.01 -14.32
C GLN A 69 7.47 11.88 -14.02
N LEU A 70 7.10 11.23 -12.91
CA LEU A 70 5.73 11.11 -12.46
C LEU A 70 5.37 12.24 -11.49
N GLY A 71 4.09 12.55 -11.41
CA GLY A 71 3.55 13.55 -10.48
C GLY A 71 3.43 14.96 -11.06
N THR A 72 2.94 15.87 -10.23
CA THR A 72 2.82 17.30 -10.54
C THR A 72 4.18 18.00 -10.44
N PRO A 73 4.36 19.23 -10.98
CA PRO A 73 5.59 19.99 -10.82
C PRO A 73 5.98 20.23 -9.35
N GLU A 74 5.02 20.35 -8.47
CA GLU A 74 5.19 20.54 -7.03
C GLU A 74 5.71 19.27 -6.36
N SER A 75 5.09 18.12 -6.66
CA SER A 75 5.52 16.82 -6.12
C SER A 75 6.89 16.41 -6.67
N GLN A 76 7.17 16.69 -7.95
CA GLN A 76 8.50 16.47 -8.53
C GLN A 76 9.59 17.27 -7.80
N LYS A 77 9.34 18.57 -7.49
CA LYS A 77 10.26 19.38 -6.70
C LYS A 77 10.46 18.86 -5.29
N SER A 78 9.38 18.34 -4.67
CA SER A 78 9.43 17.78 -3.32
C SER A 78 10.24 16.48 -3.30
N LEU A 79 10.04 15.62 -4.30
CA LEU A 79 10.83 14.40 -4.49
C LEU A 79 12.31 14.72 -4.75
N ASP A 80 12.60 15.64 -5.67
CA ASP A 80 13.99 16.08 -5.95
C ASP A 80 14.67 16.60 -4.69
N ARG A 81 13.96 17.41 -3.90
CA ARG A 81 14.48 17.93 -2.62
C ARG A 81 14.74 16.79 -1.63
N LEU A 82 13.84 15.81 -1.53
CA LEU A 82 14.02 14.65 -0.66
C LEU A 82 15.27 13.84 -1.07
N LEU A 83 15.43 13.55 -2.37
CA LEU A 83 16.57 12.81 -2.88
C LEU A 83 17.90 13.57 -2.66
N VAL A 84 17.91 14.89 -2.83
CA VAL A 84 19.07 15.73 -2.54
C VAL A 84 19.40 15.71 -1.04
N VAL A 85 18.42 15.93 -0.18
CA VAL A 85 18.63 15.89 1.28
C VAL A 85 19.14 14.53 1.73
N TRP A 86 18.63 13.45 1.16
CA TRP A 86 19.06 12.09 1.48
C TRP A 86 20.50 11.84 1.05
N ARG A 87 20.83 12.16 -0.20
CA ARG A 87 22.19 12.06 -0.72
C ARG A 87 23.17 12.89 0.12
N ASP A 88 22.83 14.16 0.37
CA ASP A 88 23.71 15.09 1.05
C ASP A 88 23.92 14.69 2.52
N ARG A 89 22.92 14.12 3.16
CA ARG A 89 23.01 13.69 4.56
C ARG A 89 23.78 12.38 4.75
N ILE A 90 23.59 11.41 3.84
CA ILE A 90 24.21 10.08 3.97
C ILE A 90 25.58 10.04 3.32
N ILE A 91 25.76 10.72 2.18
CA ILE A 91 26.96 10.61 1.36
C ILE A 91 27.82 11.86 1.50
N SER A 92 27.30 13.03 1.14
CA SER A 92 28.09 14.26 1.08
C SER A 92 28.53 14.77 2.46
N ALA A 93 27.69 14.58 3.48
CA ALA A 93 28.04 14.94 4.86
C ALA A 93 29.20 14.14 5.44
N ASN A 94 29.51 12.98 4.84
CA ASN A 94 30.63 12.12 5.18
C ASN A 94 31.84 12.29 4.22
N GLY A 95 31.84 13.34 3.41
CA GLY A 95 32.95 13.67 2.51
C GLY A 95 32.92 12.96 1.17
N TYR A 96 31.92 12.11 0.90
CA TYR A 96 31.85 11.34 -0.34
C TYR A 96 30.93 11.98 -1.37
N ARG A 97 31.23 11.75 -2.66
CA ARG A 97 30.39 12.09 -3.80
C ARG A 97 29.82 10.82 -4.42
N PHE A 98 28.50 10.73 -4.52
CA PHE A 98 27.85 9.49 -5.00
C PHE A 98 28.41 9.00 -6.35
N LYS A 99 28.52 9.89 -7.35
CA LYS A 99 28.90 9.52 -8.72
C LYS A 99 30.36 9.08 -8.87
N SER A 100 31.27 9.71 -8.15
CA SER A 100 32.71 9.41 -8.26
C SER A 100 33.18 8.37 -7.25
N ASP A 101 32.62 8.37 -6.04
CA ASP A 101 33.19 7.65 -4.92
C ASP A 101 32.38 6.41 -4.53
N ILE A 102 31.07 6.37 -4.84
CA ILE A 102 30.18 5.26 -4.47
C ILE A 102 29.71 4.46 -5.68
N GLN A 103 29.10 5.12 -6.67
CA GLN A 103 28.49 4.48 -7.83
C GLN A 103 29.45 3.55 -8.62
N PRO A 104 30.76 3.83 -8.78
CA PRO A 104 31.65 3.01 -9.60
C PRO A 104 31.91 1.59 -9.09
N TRP A 105 31.66 1.33 -7.81
CA TRP A 105 31.85 0.00 -7.19
C TRP A 105 30.56 -0.60 -6.63
N LEU A 106 29.48 0.18 -6.54
CA LEU A 106 28.21 -0.27 -5.99
C LEU A 106 27.52 -1.25 -6.95
N GLY A 107 26.92 -2.31 -6.41
CA GLY A 107 26.09 -3.26 -7.18
C GLY A 107 24.71 -2.68 -7.51
N ASP A 108 23.87 -3.52 -8.14
CA ASP A 108 22.60 -3.11 -8.76
C ASP A 108 21.46 -2.85 -7.77
N GLN A 109 21.60 -3.29 -6.53
CA GLN A 109 20.60 -3.12 -5.46
C GLN A 109 21.29 -2.80 -4.14
N VAL A 110 20.56 -2.14 -3.24
CA VAL A 110 20.95 -1.94 -1.84
C VAL A 110 19.81 -2.36 -0.94
N THR A 111 20.12 -3.02 0.17
CA THR A 111 19.12 -3.47 1.15
C THR A 111 19.28 -2.74 2.47
N LEU A 112 18.19 -2.12 2.91
CA LEU A 112 18.05 -1.43 4.18
C LEU A 112 17.21 -2.31 5.10
N ALA A 113 17.78 -2.78 6.22
CA ALA A 113 17.07 -3.58 7.21
C ALA A 113 16.95 -2.86 8.54
N PHE A 114 15.84 -3.08 9.23
CA PHE A 114 15.58 -2.62 10.58
C PHE A 114 15.56 -3.84 11.49
N LEU A 115 16.48 -3.91 12.41
CA LEU A 115 16.60 -5.03 13.35
C LEU A 115 16.08 -4.63 14.73
N PRO A 116 15.52 -5.56 15.50
CA PRO A 116 15.09 -5.28 16.87
C PRO A 116 16.29 -4.85 17.71
N LYS A 117 16.12 -3.77 18.48
CA LYS A 117 17.16 -3.29 19.36
C LYS A 117 17.24 -4.16 20.63
N SER A 118 18.45 -4.36 21.12
CA SER A 118 18.65 -4.98 22.43
C SER A 118 17.94 -4.19 23.54
N ALA A 119 17.45 -4.87 24.58
CA ALA A 119 16.70 -4.29 25.69
C ALA A 119 17.42 -3.13 26.41
N ASP A 120 18.74 -3.04 26.26
CA ASP A 120 19.60 -2.02 26.91
C ASP A 120 19.86 -0.79 26.02
N GLY A 121 19.30 -0.75 24.77
CA GLY A 121 19.57 0.31 23.80
C GLY A 121 18.53 1.43 23.77
N GLU A 122 18.96 2.69 23.58
CA GLU A 122 18.03 3.81 23.30
C GLU A 122 17.54 3.76 21.85
N GLY A 123 16.25 3.92 21.62
CA GLY A 123 15.59 3.91 20.29
C GLY A 123 14.88 2.58 20.00
N ALA A 124 14.13 2.54 18.90
CA ALA A 124 13.21 1.45 18.59
C ALA A 124 13.84 0.30 17.76
N ALA A 125 14.84 0.57 16.93
CA ALA A 125 15.47 -0.42 16.05
C ALA A 125 16.90 -0.02 15.70
N ASP A 126 17.73 -1.00 15.34
CA ASP A 126 19.01 -0.80 14.68
C ASP A 126 18.81 -0.80 13.16
N LEU A 127 19.38 0.21 12.51
CA LEU A 127 19.39 0.32 11.06
C LEU A 127 20.63 -0.36 10.50
N VAL A 128 20.45 -1.22 9.50
CA VAL A 128 21.52 -1.86 8.76
C VAL A 128 21.36 -1.57 7.27
N LEU A 129 22.43 -1.18 6.61
CA LEU A 129 22.51 -1.00 5.17
C LEU A 129 23.49 -2.03 4.59
N VAL A 130 23.00 -2.87 3.70
CA VAL A 130 23.78 -3.90 2.99
C VAL A 130 23.99 -3.45 1.55
N MET A 131 25.22 -3.30 1.13
CA MET A 131 25.61 -2.83 -0.20
C MET A 131 26.49 -3.87 -0.89
N PRO A 132 26.04 -4.43 -2.03
CA PRO A 132 26.89 -5.30 -2.84
C PRO A 132 28.06 -4.52 -3.45
N ILE A 133 29.24 -5.11 -3.44
CA ILE A 133 30.44 -4.57 -4.06
C ILE A 133 30.62 -5.24 -5.44
N ALA A 134 30.36 -4.48 -6.51
CA ALA A 134 30.56 -4.96 -7.88
C ALA A 134 32.03 -4.84 -8.33
N ASP A 135 32.80 -3.89 -7.77
CA ASP A 135 34.21 -3.68 -8.08
C ASP A 135 35.00 -3.45 -6.78
N MET A 136 35.59 -4.53 -6.24
CA MET A 136 36.34 -4.46 -4.98
C MET A 136 37.58 -3.56 -5.06
N ALA A 137 38.23 -3.46 -6.21
CA ALA A 137 39.43 -2.61 -6.34
C ALA A 137 39.06 -1.14 -6.14
N LYS A 138 37.98 -0.67 -6.77
CA LYS A 138 37.49 0.69 -6.58
C LYS A 138 36.91 0.93 -5.18
N ALA A 139 36.21 -0.06 -4.62
CA ALA A 139 35.72 0.04 -3.25
C ALA A 139 36.88 0.20 -2.26
N GLN A 140 37.97 -0.54 -2.46
CA GLN A 140 39.14 -0.49 -1.58
C GLN A 140 39.84 0.87 -1.60
N GLU A 141 39.86 1.58 -2.73
CA GLU A 141 40.39 2.96 -2.80
C GLU A 141 39.67 3.92 -1.84
N ILE A 142 38.35 3.69 -1.62
CA ILE A 142 37.52 4.51 -0.74
C ILE A 142 37.53 3.99 0.72
N LEU A 143 37.59 2.66 0.89
CA LEU A 143 37.47 2.02 2.21
C LEU A 143 38.80 1.86 2.95
N SER A 144 39.93 2.22 2.34
CA SER A 144 41.25 2.04 2.96
C SER A 144 41.67 3.18 3.89
N GLU A 145 41.15 4.39 3.68
CA GLU A 145 41.51 5.56 4.45
C GLU A 145 40.28 6.36 4.90
N PRO A 146 40.26 6.86 6.17
CA PRO A 146 39.19 7.72 6.64
C PRO A 146 39.24 9.08 5.90
N GLN A 147 38.04 9.63 5.63
CA GLN A 147 37.93 11.00 5.13
C GLN A 147 38.31 12.03 6.22
N ASP A 148 38.64 13.24 5.82
CA ASP A 148 38.98 14.33 6.73
C ASP A 148 37.86 14.57 7.78
N GLY A 149 38.27 14.59 9.05
CA GLY A 149 37.35 14.77 10.17
C GLY A 149 36.58 13.52 10.61
N VAL A 150 36.85 12.36 9.99
CA VAL A 150 36.26 11.05 10.37
C VAL A 150 37.29 10.24 11.14
N THR A 151 36.91 9.66 12.27
CA THR A 151 37.77 8.76 13.04
C THR A 151 37.28 7.33 12.96
N TRP A 152 38.21 6.41 12.74
CA TRP A 152 37.94 4.97 12.72
C TRP A 152 38.60 4.29 13.91
N VAL A 153 37.84 3.41 14.57
CA VAL A 153 38.38 2.55 15.63
C VAL A 153 38.05 1.12 15.25
N GLY A 154 39.08 0.33 14.99
CA GLY A 154 38.93 -1.08 14.61
C GLY A 154 38.64 -1.96 15.82
N ARG A 155 37.75 -2.93 15.66
CA ARG A 155 37.56 -4.09 16.56
C ARG A 155 37.39 -5.35 15.73
N ASP A 156 37.55 -6.50 16.35
CA ASP A 156 37.32 -7.80 15.73
C ASP A 156 36.04 -8.46 16.30
N TYR A 157 35.27 -9.10 15.41
CA TYR A 157 34.16 -9.96 15.80
C TYR A 157 34.14 -11.20 14.91
N LYS A 158 34.30 -12.39 15.51
CA LYS A 158 34.39 -13.68 14.80
C LYS A 158 35.44 -13.70 13.67
N GLY A 159 36.57 -12.97 13.81
CA GLY A 159 37.62 -12.86 12.79
C GLY A 159 37.31 -11.87 11.67
N ILE A 160 36.21 -11.13 11.75
CA ILE A 160 35.85 -10.06 10.81
C ILE A 160 36.16 -8.71 11.46
N GLY A 161 36.92 -7.87 10.74
CA GLY A 161 37.25 -6.52 11.18
C GLY A 161 36.06 -5.59 11.06
N ILE A 162 35.64 -4.99 12.15
CA ILE A 162 34.63 -3.96 12.22
C ILE A 162 35.30 -2.60 12.43
N GLN A 163 34.92 -1.59 11.67
CA GLN A 163 35.33 -0.21 11.85
C GLN A 163 34.20 0.58 12.51
N SER A 164 34.41 1.04 13.74
CA SER A 164 33.54 2.01 14.39
C SER A 164 33.87 3.40 13.85
N ILE A 165 32.95 4.00 13.14
CA ILE A 165 33.10 5.26 12.42
C ILE A 165 32.41 6.35 13.22
N LYS A 166 33.12 7.45 13.50
CA LYS A 166 32.57 8.65 14.11
C LYS A 166 32.75 9.83 13.19
N THR A 167 31.65 10.42 12.76
CA THR A 167 31.64 11.59 11.88
C THR A 167 32.02 12.87 12.63
N ALA A 168 32.44 13.90 11.91
CA ALA A 168 32.70 15.25 12.45
C ALA A 168 31.47 15.85 13.16
N LYS A 169 30.23 15.40 12.82
CA LYS A 169 28.97 15.82 13.46
C LYS A 169 28.62 15.02 14.73
N GLY A 170 29.47 14.05 15.11
CA GLY A 170 29.26 13.21 16.29
C GLY A 170 28.33 12.02 16.07
N GLU A 171 27.84 11.77 14.86
CA GLU A 171 27.11 10.55 14.50
C GLU A 171 28.10 9.37 14.47
N ALA A 172 27.67 8.22 15.01
CA ALA A 172 28.49 7.02 15.03
C ALA A 172 27.76 5.86 14.35
N TYR A 173 28.51 5.06 13.58
CA TYR A 173 28.04 3.82 12.99
C TYR A 173 29.20 2.83 12.85
N GLU A 174 28.83 1.57 12.69
CA GLU A 174 29.75 0.47 12.50
C GLU A 174 29.78 0.08 11.02
N SER A 175 30.94 -0.32 10.51
CA SER A 175 31.06 -0.85 9.16
C SER A 175 31.91 -2.13 9.13
N ALA A 176 31.59 -3.03 8.20
CA ALA A 176 32.38 -4.22 7.91
C ALA A 176 32.31 -4.59 6.43
N VAL A 177 33.38 -5.20 5.92
CA VAL A 177 33.42 -5.80 4.58
C VAL A 177 33.37 -7.32 4.75
N LEU A 178 32.32 -7.94 4.18
CA LEU A 178 32.08 -9.37 4.30
C LEU A 178 32.39 -10.07 2.97
N GLY A 179 33.27 -11.06 3.01
CA GLY A 179 33.63 -11.90 1.86
C GLY A 179 34.09 -11.16 0.61
N SER A 180 34.55 -9.90 0.74
CA SER A 180 34.90 -9.00 -0.39
C SER A 180 33.75 -8.75 -1.38
N GLN A 181 32.51 -9.05 -0.98
CA GLN A 181 31.31 -8.92 -1.81
C GLN A 181 30.30 -7.93 -1.22
N TRP A 182 30.40 -7.64 0.07
CA TRP A 182 29.43 -6.85 0.77
C TRP A 182 30.10 -5.78 1.64
N LEU A 183 29.64 -4.54 1.51
CA LEU A 183 29.86 -3.52 2.51
C LEU A 183 28.60 -3.40 3.36
N VAL A 184 28.75 -3.54 4.67
CA VAL A 184 27.64 -3.40 5.62
C VAL A 184 27.92 -2.19 6.51
N LEU A 185 26.89 -1.34 6.67
CA LEU A 185 26.87 -0.24 7.63
C LEU A 185 25.74 -0.49 8.63
N ALA A 186 25.98 -0.26 9.92
CA ALA A 186 24.96 -0.39 10.95
C ALA A 186 24.98 0.81 11.90
N SER A 187 23.82 1.20 12.41
CA SER A 187 23.68 2.29 13.39
C SER A 187 24.14 1.90 14.79
N GLY A 188 24.39 0.59 15.04
CA GLY A 188 24.82 0.06 16.33
C GLY A 188 25.62 -1.21 16.21
N ALA A 189 26.39 -1.50 17.25
CA ALA A 189 27.27 -2.68 17.31
C ALA A 189 26.49 -4.00 17.20
N LYS A 190 25.30 -4.08 17.76
CA LYS A 190 24.47 -5.30 17.69
C LYS A 190 23.92 -5.56 16.30
N GLY A 191 23.56 -4.50 15.57
CA GLY A 191 23.09 -4.63 14.18
C GLY A 191 24.15 -5.22 13.27
N ILE A 192 25.41 -4.77 13.34
CA ILE A 192 26.48 -5.31 12.51
C ILE A 192 26.89 -6.73 12.94
N GLU A 193 26.90 -7.01 14.25
CA GLU A 193 27.18 -8.35 14.78
C GLU A 193 26.14 -9.36 14.29
N ALA A 194 24.84 -9.02 14.32
CA ALA A 194 23.77 -9.90 13.84
C ALA A 194 23.87 -10.20 12.33
N VAL A 195 24.29 -9.22 11.53
CA VAL A 195 24.55 -9.45 10.09
C VAL A 195 25.78 -10.34 9.87
N ILE A 196 26.83 -10.15 10.66
CA ILE A 196 28.01 -11.04 10.62
C ILE A 196 27.62 -12.46 11.02
N ASP A 197 26.77 -12.62 12.02
CA ASP A 197 26.29 -13.93 12.45
C ASP A 197 25.51 -14.64 11.33
N SER A 198 24.64 -13.93 10.61
CA SER A 198 23.96 -14.45 9.41
C SER A 198 24.94 -14.80 8.29
N PHE A 199 25.99 -13.99 8.07
CA PHE A 199 27.04 -14.26 7.09
C PHE A 199 27.84 -15.53 7.44
N GLU A 200 28.12 -15.77 8.72
CA GLU A 200 28.85 -16.93 9.23
C GLU A 200 28.00 -18.21 9.34
N GLY A 201 26.69 -18.13 9.03
CA GLY A 201 25.81 -19.28 8.88
C GLY A 201 24.61 -19.33 9.84
N ASP A 202 24.38 -18.32 10.64
CA ASP A 202 23.15 -18.22 11.38
C ASP A 202 21.97 -17.95 10.42
N ALA A 203 20.74 -18.19 10.89
CA ALA A 203 19.57 -18.10 10.04
C ALA A 203 19.29 -16.66 9.55
N SER A 204 19.24 -16.51 8.23
CA SER A 204 18.86 -15.27 7.54
C SER A 204 17.41 -15.32 7.05
N MET A 205 16.92 -14.21 6.47
CA MET A 205 15.59 -14.14 5.86
C MET A 205 15.38 -15.22 4.80
N LEU A 206 16.42 -15.65 4.09
CA LEU A 206 16.32 -16.75 3.12
C LEU A 206 16.02 -18.11 3.76
N ASN A 207 16.19 -18.25 5.08
CA ASN A 207 15.80 -19.44 5.85
C ASN A 207 14.38 -19.35 6.42
N ASN A 208 13.71 -18.22 6.31
CA ASN A 208 12.31 -18.04 6.73
C ASN A 208 11.36 -18.59 5.66
N ASP A 209 10.72 -19.73 5.95
CA ASP A 209 9.84 -20.42 5.00
C ASP A 209 8.63 -19.57 4.60
N ALA A 210 8.01 -18.86 5.54
CA ALA A 210 6.86 -18.01 5.27
C ALA A 210 7.22 -16.84 4.35
N TYR A 211 8.40 -16.21 4.60
CA TYR A 211 8.93 -15.18 3.70
C TYR A 211 9.17 -15.73 2.29
N ARG A 212 9.84 -16.88 2.17
CA ARG A 212 10.14 -17.49 0.87
C ARG A 212 8.88 -17.86 0.10
N GLN A 213 7.89 -18.44 0.79
CA GLN A 213 6.61 -18.79 0.19
C GLN A 213 5.88 -17.53 -0.31
N ALA A 214 5.72 -16.52 0.54
CA ALA A 214 5.05 -15.28 0.18
C ALA A 214 5.78 -14.51 -0.93
N PHE A 215 7.12 -14.47 -0.89
CA PHE A 215 7.94 -13.86 -1.93
C PHE A 215 7.83 -14.62 -3.26
N GLY A 216 7.73 -15.96 -3.21
CA GLY A 216 7.51 -16.81 -4.37
C GLY A 216 6.15 -16.60 -5.07
N HIS A 217 5.20 -15.94 -4.43
CA HIS A 217 3.93 -15.54 -5.04
C HIS A 217 4.02 -14.26 -5.87
N LEU A 218 5.07 -13.46 -5.69
CA LEU A 218 5.30 -12.30 -6.55
C LEU A 218 5.74 -12.77 -7.94
N THR A 219 5.35 -12.06 -8.97
CA THR A 219 5.70 -12.38 -10.38
C THR A 219 6.67 -11.39 -10.98
N MET A 220 6.87 -10.25 -10.35
CA MET A 220 7.69 -9.13 -10.80
C MET A 220 9.19 -9.48 -10.75
N SER A 221 9.78 -9.80 -11.89
CA SER A 221 11.17 -10.29 -12.00
C SER A 221 12.24 -9.21 -11.86
N SER A 222 11.90 -7.92 -12.00
CA SER A 222 12.87 -6.80 -11.96
C SER A 222 12.24 -5.59 -11.25
N ALA A 223 11.96 -5.76 -9.96
CA ALA A 223 11.40 -4.70 -9.15
C ALA A 223 12.42 -3.58 -8.88
N VAL A 224 11.93 -2.34 -8.87
CA VAL A 224 12.73 -1.16 -8.48
C VAL A 224 12.81 -1.02 -6.96
N ALA A 225 11.82 -1.57 -6.25
CA ALA A 225 11.78 -1.66 -4.81
C ALA A 225 11.15 -2.98 -4.39
N GLN A 226 11.68 -3.59 -3.34
CA GLN A 226 11.13 -4.80 -2.71
C GLN A 226 11.11 -4.58 -1.21
N LEU A 227 10.00 -4.94 -0.57
CA LEU A 227 9.73 -4.70 0.84
C LEU A 227 9.37 -6.00 1.54
N TYR A 228 9.90 -6.18 2.72
CA TYR A 228 9.45 -7.15 3.71
C TYR A 228 9.07 -6.43 5.00
N ILE A 229 7.97 -6.83 5.61
CA ILE A 229 7.54 -6.36 6.94
C ILE A 229 7.15 -7.56 7.80
N ASN A 230 7.72 -7.62 9.00
CA ASN A 230 7.24 -8.47 10.09
C ASN A 230 6.12 -7.72 10.80
N ALA A 231 4.87 -8.03 10.48
CA ALA A 231 3.73 -7.23 10.90
C ALA A 231 3.52 -7.18 12.43
N PRO A 232 3.63 -8.29 13.20
CA PRO A 232 3.48 -8.26 14.66
C PRO A 232 4.48 -7.34 15.35
N VAL A 233 5.73 -7.32 14.87
CA VAL A 233 6.80 -6.57 15.53
C VAL A 233 6.84 -5.13 15.03
N ALA A 234 6.65 -4.91 13.73
CA ALA A 234 6.63 -3.57 13.14
C ALA A 234 5.51 -2.69 13.70
N ALA A 235 4.32 -3.24 13.95
CA ALA A 235 3.21 -2.50 14.55
C ALA A 235 3.53 -2.00 15.96
N GLY A 236 4.18 -2.81 16.81
CA GLY A 236 4.60 -2.40 18.15
C GLY A 236 5.64 -1.28 18.14
N VAL A 237 6.52 -1.26 17.13
CA VAL A 237 7.61 -0.28 17.00
C VAL A 237 7.16 1.03 16.34
N LEU A 238 6.29 0.96 15.33
CA LEU A 238 5.98 2.10 14.45
C LEU A 238 4.75 2.88 14.88
N ALA A 239 3.75 2.25 15.46
CA ALA A 239 2.45 2.87 15.71
C ALA A 239 2.09 3.01 17.20
N GLY A 240 2.75 2.28 18.11
CA GLY A 240 2.32 2.21 19.52
C GLY A 240 0.87 1.72 19.66
N SER A 241 0.31 1.10 18.65
CA SER A 241 -1.07 0.64 18.55
C SER A 241 -1.15 -0.79 18.03
N ASP A 242 -2.28 -1.41 18.31
CA ASP A 242 -2.55 -2.81 18.05
C ASP A 242 -2.24 -3.26 16.61
N THR A 243 -1.66 -4.44 16.49
CA THR A 243 -1.37 -5.13 15.22
C THR A 243 -2.64 -5.34 14.40
N LEU A 244 -2.51 -5.38 13.06
CA LEU A 244 -3.56 -5.93 12.21
C LEU A 244 -3.79 -7.38 12.66
N PRO A 245 -4.98 -7.75 13.13
CA PRO A 245 -5.20 -9.08 13.69
C PRO A 245 -4.91 -10.15 12.64
N GLY A 246 -4.08 -11.11 13.01
CA GLY A 246 -3.79 -12.29 12.21
C GLY A 246 -2.71 -12.14 11.13
N ILE A 247 -2.39 -10.94 10.64
CA ILE A 247 -1.32 -10.78 9.64
C ILE A 247 0.05 -10.96 10.31
N ASN A 248 0.79 -11.97 9.86
CA ASN A 248 2.11 -12.29 10.40
C ASN A 248 3.25 -11.63 9.60
N GLY A 249 3.03 -11.34 8.33
CA GLY A 249 4.00 -10.62 7.52
C GLY A 249 3.45 -10.17 6.18
N LEU A 250 4.25 -9.31 5.53
CA LEU A 250 3.98 -8.78 4.21
C LEU A 250 5.26 -8.74 3.39
N VAL A 251 5.17 -9.14 2.13
CA VAL A 251 6.17 -8.85 1.09
C VAL A 251 5.53 -8.05 -0.02
N ALA A 252 6.30 -7.15 -0.63
CA ALA A 252 5.85 -6.40 -1.80
C ALA A 252 7.00 -6.14 -2.77
N ALA A 253 6.68 -6.03 -4.05
CA ALA A 253 7.56 -5.60 -5.11
C ALA A 253 6.90 -4.47 -5.89
N ALA A 254 7.65 -3.47 -6.31
CA ALA A 254 7.12 -2.32 -7.02
C ALA A 254 7.93 -2.01 -8.30
N ASN A 255 7.21 -1.54 -9.33
CA ASN A 255 7.81 -1.07 -10.58
C ASN A 255 7.19 0.24 -11.04
N PHE A 256 7.89 0.97 -11.92
CA PHE A 256 7.38 2.21 -12.49
C PHE A 256 6.81 1.96 -13.88
N LEU A 257 5.51 2.23 -14.03
CA LEU A 257 4.84 2.31 -15.31
C LEU A 257 4.89 3.75 -15.85
N PRO A 258 4.66 3.96 -17.16
CA PRO A 258 4.67 5.31 -17.76
C PRO A 258 3.65 6.28 -17.17
N ASN A 259 2.63 5.77 -16.48
CA ASN A 259 1.50 6.52 -15.92
C ASN A 259 1.27 6.22 -14.42
N GLY A 260 2.22 5.58 -13.72
CA GLY A 260 2.04 5.29 -12.31
C GLY A 260 2.97 4.25 -11.73
N LEU A 261 2.53 3.65 -10.66
CA LEU A 261 3.20 2.58 -9.93
C LEU A 261 2.40 1.29 -10.08
N ASP A 262 3.11 0.20 -10.33
CA ASP A 262 2.64 -1.16 -10.30
C ASP A 262 3.27 -1.85 -9.08
N ILE A 263 2.46 -2.38 -8.18
CA ILE A 263 2.89 -3.00 -6.94
C ILE A 263 2.23 -4.37 -6.82
N GLU A 264 3.03 -5.41 -6.72
CA GLU A 264 2.59 -6.73 -6.28
C GLU A 264 2.91 -6.90 -4.80
N ALA A 265 1.99 -7.46 -4.02
CA ALA A 265 2.23 -7.75 -2.62
C ALA A 265 1.62 -9.08 -2.21
N SER A 266 2.11 -9.67 -1.13
CA SER A 266 1.53 -10.86 -0.52
C SER A 266 1.60 -10.75 1.01
N THR A 267 0.52 -11.20 1.67
CA THR A 267 0.44 -11.30 3.14
C THR A 267 0.15 -12.73 3.54
N TRP A 268 0.51 -13.08 4.78
CA TRP A 268 0.19 -14.38 5.37
C TRP A 268 -0.19 -14.25 6.84
N LEU A 269 -1.02 -15.20 7.26
CA LEU A 269 -1.44 -15.37 8.65
C LEU A 269 -0.41 -16.22 9.42
N GLY A 270 -0.33 -16.03 10.72
CA GLY A 270 0.47 -16.88 11.59
C GLY A 270 -0.02 -18.34 11.59
N PRO A 271 0.86 -19.32 11.93
CA PRO A 271 0.47 -20.72 11.96
C PRO A 271 -0.61 -21.04 13.01
N GLU A 272 -0.68 -20.24 14.07
CA GLU A 272 -1.67 -20.37 15.15
C GLU A 272 -2.97 -19.62 14.89
N ASP A 273 -3.03 -18.76 13.86
CA ASP A 273 -4.20 -17.98 13.54
C ASP A 273 -5.26 -18.82 12.83
N GLN A 274 -6.53 -18.40 12.91
CA GLN A 274 -7.62 -19.03 12.18
C GLN A 274 -7.41 -18.87 10.66
N PRO A 275 -7.64 -19.92 9.83
CA PRO A 275 -7.50 -19.84 8.37
C PRO A 275 -8.71 -19.13 7.75
N VAL A 276 -8.77 -17.82 7.91
CA VAL A 276 -9.94 -16.98 7.55
C VAL A 276 -10.22 -16.93 6.05
N TYR A 277 -9.27 -17.34 5.20
CA TYR A 277 -9.42 -17.27 3.74
C TYR A 277 -9.88 -18.60 3.12
N ARG A 278 -10.12 -19.64 3.93
CA ARG A 278 -10.53 -20.98 3.47
C ARG A 278 -11.79 -20.97 2.60
N ASP A 279 -12.76 -20.15 2.97
CA ASP A 279 -14.06 -20.09 2.30
C ASP A 279 -14.15 -18.96 1.25
N MET A 280 -13.04 -18.29 1.01
CA MET A 280 -12.94 -17.30 -0.06
C MET A 280 -12.56 -17.96 -1.38
N VAL A 281 -13.11 -17.46 -2.49
CA VAL A 281 -12.86 -18.01 -3.82
C VAL A 281 -12.43 -16.93 -4.81
N ASN A 282 -11.59 -17.31 -5.76
CA ASN A 282 -11.30 -16.49 -6.93
C ASN A 282 -12.33 -16.80 -8.01
N ALA A 283 -12.95 -15.79 -8.58
CA ALA A 283 -13.97 -15.91 -9.62
C ALA A 283 -13.83 -14.78 -10.67
N PRO A 284 -14.35 -14.97 -11.88
CA PRO A 284 -14.46 -13.89 -12.84
C PRO A 284 -15.38 -12.77 -12.32
N ALA A 285 -14.94 -11.51 -12.46
CA ALA A 285 -15.69 -10.37 -11.96
C ALA A 285 -16.82 -9.92 -12.90
N MET A 286 -17.99 -9.69 -12.33
CA MET A 286 -19.19 -9.18 -12.99
C MET A 286 -19.34 -7.66 -12.81
N ALA A 287 -19.04 -7.13 -11.64
CA ALA A 287 -19.30 -5.77 -11.22
C ALA A 287 -18.72 -4.69 -12.14
N PRO A 288 -17.49 -4.81 -12.70
CA PRO A 288 -16.96 -3.81 -13.62
C PRO A 288 -17.78 -3.62 -14.91
N GLN A 289 -18.63 -4.59 -15.26
CA GLN A 289 -19.53 -4.52 -16.42
C GLN A 289 -20.90 -3.93 -16.06
N ARG A 290 -21.23 -3.88 -14.78
CA ARG A 290 -22.54 -3.43 -14.25
C ARG A 290 -22.52 -2.01 -13.73
N LEU A 291 -21.37 -1.51 -13.32
CA LEU A 291 -21.21 -0.13 -12.86
C LEU A 291 -20.79 0.79 -14.02
N PRO A 292 -21.22 2.04 -14.07
CA PRO A 292 -20.87 2.98 -15.13
C PRO A 292 -19.41 3.44 -15.04
N ASN A 293 -18.84 3.89 -16.15
CA ASN A 293 -17.47 4.42 -16.21
C ASN A 293 -17.25 5.70 -15.38
N THR A 294 -18.34 6.32 -14.93
CA THR A 294 -18.34 7.47 -14.01
C THR A 294 -18.23 7.09 -12.55
N THR A 295 -18.19 5.79 -12.23
CA THR A 295 -18.05 5.31 -10.85
C THR A 295 -16.83 5.95 -10.19
N VAL A 296 -17.05 6.54 -9.02
CA VAL A 296 -16.02 7.23 -8.22
C VAL A 296 -15.25 6.24 -7.36
N LEU A 297 -15.98 5.30 -6.74
CA LEU A 297 -15.42 4.23 -5.93
C LEU A 297 -16.17 2.93 -6.22
N MET A 298 -15.43 1.85 -6.33
CA MET A 298 -15.99 0.48 -6.37
C MET A 298 -15.23 -0.39 -5.40
N ALA A 299 -15.97 -1.20 -4.65
CA ALA A 299 -15.43 -2.31 -3.88
C ALA A 299 -16.25 -3.56 -4.20
N SER A 300 -15.59 -4.67 -4.53
CA SER A 300 -16.27 -5.94 -4.75
C SER A 300 -15.56 -7.09 -4.06
N THR A 301 -16.31 -8.16 -3.78
CA THR A 301 -15.79 -9.40 -3.25
C THR A 301 -16.61 -10.57 -3.78
N SER A 302 -15.95 -11.68 -4.06
CA SER A 302 -16.60 -12.95 -4.38
C SER A 302 -17.10 -13.71 -3.13
N SER A 303 -16.85 -13.19 -1.93
CA SER A 303 -17.04 -13.89 -0.66
C SER A 303 -17.49 -12.92 0.44
N ILE A 304 -18.70 -12.38 0.28
CA ILE A 304 -19.25 -11.36 1.19
C ILE A 304 -19.42 -11.87 2.62
N GLY A 305 -19.80 -13.14 2.82
CA GLY A 305 -19.99 -13.73 4.14
C GLY A 305 -18.71 -13.74 4.98
N PRO A 306 -17.60 -14.34 4.51
CA PRO A 306 -16.29 -14.24 5.16
C PRO A 306 -15.83 -12.80 5.40
N LEU A 307 -16.02 -11.90 4.44
CA LEU A 307 -15.67 -10.49 4.62
C LEU A 307 -16.49 -9.85 5.76
N TRP A 308 -17.78 -10.13 5.83
CA TRP A 308 -18.65 -9.62 6.91
C TRP A 308 -18.17 -10.08 8.29
N GLN A 309 -17.79 -11.37 8.43
CA GLN A 309 -17.25 -11.88 9.68
C GLN A 309 -15.93 -11.18 10.04
N ALA A 310 -15.01 -11.04 9.08
CA ALA A 310 -13.77 -10.33 9.32
C ALA A 310 -13.98 -8.86 9.78
N LEU A 311 -14.97 -8.17 9.22
CA LEU A 311 -15.36 -6.82 9.66
C LEU A 311 -15.94 -6.79 11.08
N LYS A 312 -16.62 -7.85 11.52
CA LYS A 312 -17.13 -7.93 12.90
C LYS A 312 -16.04 -8.23 13.92
N ASP A 313 -15.10 -9.07 13.54
CA ASP A 313 -14.06 -9.57 14.45
C ASP A 313 -12.86 -8.61 14.59
N ALA A 314 -12.71 -7.67 13.65
CA ALA A 314 -11.58 -6.75 13.59
C ALA A 314 -12.00 -5.29 13.77
N ASP A 315 -11.91 -4.77 14.98
CA ASP A 315 -12.21 -3.35 15.30
C ASP A 315 -11.44 -2.36 14.42
N GLN A 316 -10.25 -2.72 13.99
CA GLN A 316 -9.40 -1.88 13.15
C GLN A 316 -9.91 -1.79 11.70
N LEU A 317 -10.49 -2.86 11.15
CA LEU A 317 -11.16 -2.82 9.86
C LEU A 317 -12.43 -1.96 9.92
N ASN A 318 -13.11 -1.95 11.07
CA ASN A 318 -14.24 -1.05 11.29
C ASN A 318 -13.86 0.43 11.26
N ALA A 319 -12.64 0.78 11.66
CA ALA A 319 -12.15 2.17 11.61
C ALA A 319 -11.99 2.70 10.17
N LEU A 320 -11.91 1.81 9.19
CA LEU A 320 -11.82 2.15 7.76
C LEU A 320 -13.19 2.41 7.13
N LEU A 321 -14.26 1.97 7.79
CA LEU A 321 -15.62 2.19 7.34
C LEU A 321 -16.16 3.52 7.90
N PRO A 322 -16.95 4.27 7.13
CA PRO A 322 -17.61 5.49 7.63
C PRO A 322 -18.60 5.18 8.77
N VAL A 323 -19.06 3.93 8.87
CA VAL A 323 -19.95 3.41 9.90
C VAL A 323 -19.49 2.00 10.27
N SER A 324 -19.36 1.68 11.56
CA SER A 324 -18.96 0.33 11.98
C SER A 324 -19.99 -0.73 11.54
N SER A 325 -19.50 -1.96 11.33
CA SER A 325 -20.34 -3.12 10.95
C SER A 325 -21.51 -3.33 11.95
N GLU A 326 -21.24 -3.16 13.25
CA GLU A 326 -22.26 -3.25 14.30
C GLU A 326 -23.31 -2.14 14.17
N SER A 327 -22.90 -0.90 13.92
CA SER A 327 -23.82 0.23 13.76
C SER A 327 -24.66 0.08 12.49
N LEU A 328 -24.05 -0.44 11.41
CA LEU A 328 -24.75 -0.75 10.16
C LEU A 328 -25.82 -1.82 10.38
N ALA A 329 -25.48 -2.95 11.02
CA ALA A 329 -26.39 -4.04 11.30
C ALA A 329 -27.56 -3.58 12.22
N LYS A 330 -27.25 -2.87 13.30
CA LYS A 330 -28.26 -2.31 14.22
C LYS A 330 -29.15 -1.29 13.53
N GLY A 331 -28.56 -0.40 12.73
CA GLY A 331 -29.31 0.60 11.97
C GLY A 331 -30.27 -0.02 10.97
N LEU A 332 -29.82 -0.97 10.16
CA LEU A 332 -30.66 -1.68 9.21
C LEU A 332 -31.82 -2.40 9.91
N ARG A 333 -31.52 -3.17 10.96
CA ARG A 333 -32.53 -3.89 11.72
C ARG A 333 -33.56 -2.96 12.39
N ALA A 334 -33.12 -1.85 12.97
CA ALA A 334 -34.00 -0.88 13.60
C ALA A 334 -34.91 -0.19 12.57
N GLN A 335 -34.41 0.12 11.38
CA GLN A 335 -35.15 0.84 10.36
C GLN A 335 -36.06 -0.05 9.52
N THR A 336 -35.58 -1.23 9.11
CA THR A 336 -36.29 -2.09 8.17
C THR A 336 -36.82 -3.39 8.79
N GLY A 337 -36.26 -3.80 9.93
CA GLY A 337 -36.47 -5.11 10.53
C GLY A 337 -35.59 -6.20 9.95
N LEU A 338 -34.82 -5.93 8.89
CA LEU A 338 -33.94 -6.89 8.23
C LEU A 338 -32.65 -7.11 9.04
N ASP A 339 -32.25 -8.36 9.14
CA ASP A 339 -30.99 -8.78 9.75
C ASP A 339 -29.99 -9.18 8.66
N ILE A 340 -28.80 -8.61 8.67
CA ILE A 340 -27.80 -8.86 7.63
C ILE A 340 -27.44 -10.34 7.58
N GLU A 341 -27.25 -11.00 8.72
CA GLU A 341 -26.77 -12.38 8.79
C GLU A 341 -27.85 -13.40 8.49
N ASN A 342 -29.11 -13.11 8.86
CA ASN A 342 -30.19 -14.04 8.73
C ASN A 342 -31.06 -13.83 7.48
N ASP A 343 -31.18 -12.56 7.01
CA ASP A 343 -32.12 -12.23 5.94
C ASP A 343 -31.40 -11.82 4.63
N ILE A 344 -30.10 -11.43 4.69
CA ILE A 344 -29.38 -10.93 3.51
C ILE A 344 -28.26 -11.89 3.08
N LEU A 345 -27.29 -12.18 3.95
CA LEU A 345 -26.14 -13.02 3.59
C LEU A 345 -26.50 -14.42 3.06
N PRO A 346 -27.58 -15.10 3.54
CA PRO A 346 -27.86 -16.46 3.10
C PRO A 346 -28.21 -16.63 1.61
N TRP A 347 -28.74 -15.62 0.96
CA TRP A 347 -29.08 -15.68 -0.46
C TRP A 347 -28.03 -15.05 -1.37
N LEU A 348 -27.02 -14.34 -0.82
CA LEU A 348 -25.91 -13.83 -1.59
C LEU A 348 -24.93 -14.96 -1.95
N ALA A 349 -24.56 -15.03 -3.22
CA ALA A 349 -23.56 -15.98 -3.72
C ALA A 349 -22.72 -15.32 -4.82
N GLY A 350 -21.46 -15.72 -4.96
CA GLY A 350 -20.62 -15.10 -5.95
C GLY A 350 -20.28 -13.65 -5.64
N GLU A 351 -20.11 -12.82 -6.68
CA GLU A 351 -19.65 -11.45 -6.50
C GLU A 351 -20.72 -10.52 -5.93
N THR A 352 -20.35 -9.80 -4.90
CA THR A 352 -21.10 -8.65 -4.37
C THR A 352 -20.25 -7.40 -4.52
N ALA A 353 -20.81 -6.36 -5.12
CA ALA A 353 -20.12 -5.11 -5.40
C ALA A 353 -20.88 -3.90 -4.90
N PHE A 354 -20.11 -2.94 -4.42
CA PHE A 354 -20.55 -1.64 -3.97
C PHE A 354 -19.96 -0.56 -4.88
N GLY A 355 -20.79 0.34 -5.38
CA GLY A 355 -20.39 1.46 -6.23
C GLY A 355 -20.85 2.80 -5.67
N LEU A 356 -19.93 3.77 -5.58
CA LEU A 356 -20.25 5.17 -5.37
C LEU A 356 -20.27 5.87 -6.74
N LEU A 357 -21.39 6.49 -7.07
CA LEU A 357 -21.57 7.25 -8.30
C LEU A 357 -21.57 8.75 -7.99
N PRO A 358 -21.24 9.60 -8.98
CA PRO A 358 -21.34 11.05 -8.82
C PRO A 358 -22.77 11.45 -8.40
N PRO A 359 -22.94 12.59 -7.73
CA PRO A 359 -24.27 13.13 -7.47
C PRO A 359 -25.01 13.40 -8.79
N ALA A 360 -26.34 13.25 -8.74
CA ALA A 360 -27.20 13.71 -9.81
C ALA A 360 -26.96 15.20 -10.12
N ALA A 361 -27.25 15.62 -11.34
CA ALA A 361 -27.08 17.01 -11.74
C ALA A 361 -27.80 17.97 -10.76
N VAL A 362 -27.06 18.94 -10.21
CA VAL A 362 -27.51 19.82 -9.15
C VAL A 362 -28.65 20.72 -9.69
N THR A 363 -29.84 20.56 -9.12
CA THR A 363 -30.85 21.63 -9.20
C THR A 363 -30.62 22.61 -8.04
N GLU A 364 -30.91 23.90 -8.21
CA GLU A 364 -30.59 25.00 -7.27
C GLU A 364 -31.02 24.78 -5.80
N SER A 365 -31.76 23.72 -5.50
CA SER A 365 -32.33 23.43 -4.17
C SER A 365 -31.86 22.13 -3.51
N ALA A 366 -31.03 21.33 -4.16
CA ALA A 366 -30.60 20.01 -3.63
C ALA A 366 -29.13 20.03 -3.19
N VAL A 367 -28.87 19.56 -1.96
CA VAL A 367 -27.50 19.25 -1.53
C VAL A 367 -27.02 18.08 -2.39
N PRO A 368 -25.89 18.22 -3.11
CA PRO A 368 -25.37 17.13 -3.90
C PRO A 368 -25.00 15.96 -2.98
N MET A 369 -25.70 14.85 -3.10
CA MET A 369 -25.41 13.62 -2.38
C MET A 369 -24.91 12.59 -3.38
N GLY A 370 -23.78 11.94 -3.07
CA GLY A 370 -23.30 10.81 -3.86
C GLY A 370 -24.37 9.71 -3.94
N GLN A 371 -24.42 9.01 -5.05
CA GLN A 371 -25.38 7.94 -5.29
C GLN A 371 -24.71 6.59 -5.01
N LEU A 372 -25.43 5.66 -4.39
CA LEU A 372 -24.91 4.35 -4.06
C LEU A 372 -25.58 3.28 -4.92
N ALA A 373 -24.79 2.35 -5.42
CA ALA A 373 -25.23 1.15 -6.11
C ALA A 373 -24.63 -0.10 -5.42
N LEU A 374 -25.48 -1.07 -5.13
CA LEU A 374 -25.07 -2.41 -4.75
C LEU A 374 -25.52 -3.34 -5.88
N VAL A 375 -24.66 -4.24 -6.33
CA VAL A 375 -24.96 -5.26 -7.32
C VAL A 375 -24.44 -6.57 -6.79
N ALA A 376 -25.22 -7.64 -6.85
CA ALA A 376 -24.85 -8.92 -6.27
C ALA A 376 -25.37 -10.12 -7.06
N ASP A 377 -24.55 -11.16 -7.13
CA ASP A 377 -24.99 -12.50 -7.54
C ASP A 377 -25.83 -13.16 -6.45
N VAL A 378 -26.86 -13.87 -6.83
CA VAL A 378 -27.86 -14.45 -5.94
C VAL A 378 -27.96 -15.96 -6.14
N ALA A 379 -27.83 -16.71 -5.05
CA ALA A 379 -28.03 -18.17 -5.05
C ALA A 379 -29.49 -18.56 -4.89
N ASP A 380 -30.27 -17.80 -4.12
CA ASP A 380 -31.67 -18.07 -3.81
C ASP A 380 -32.52 -16.82 -4.12
N ARG A 381 -33.13 -16.84 -5.30
CA ARG A 381 -33.96 -15.74 -5.79
C ARG A 381 -35.20 -15.53 -4.93
N ASP A 382 -35.86 -16.61 -4.49
CA ASP A 382 -37.09 -16.52 -3.71
C ASP A 382 -36.82 -15.86 -2.35
N ALA A 383 -35.70 -16.22 -1.71
CA ALA A 383 -35.26 -15.57 -0.48
C ALA A 383 -34.88 -14.09 -0.67
N ALA A 384 -34.23 -13.77 -1.77
CA ALA A 384 -33.92 -12.36 -2.11
C ALA A 384 -35.21 -11.56 -2.37
N GLU A 385 -36.18 -12.10 -3.08
CA GLU A 385 -37.47 -11.44 -3.33
C GLU A 385 -38.24 -11.22 -2.02
N ALA A 386 -38.25 -12.19 -1.09
CA ALA A 386 -38.83 -12.00 0.23
C ALA A 386 -38.16 -10.87 1.03
N THR A 387 -36.84 -10.77 0.94
CA THR A 387 -36.07 -9.65 1.55
C THR A 387 -36.47 -8.29 0.95
N TRP A 388 -36.63 -8.22 -0.38
CA TRP A 388 -37.08 -6.98 -1.05
C TRP A 388 -38.51 -6.62 -0.70
N GLU A 389 -39.43 -7.61 -0.55
CA GLU A 389 -40.80 -7.35 -0.10
C GLU A 389 -40.82 -6.79 1.32
N GLN A 390 -40.05 -7.37 2.25
CA GLN A 390 -39.93 -6.86 3.62
C GLN A 390 -39.34 -5.43 3.66
N LEU A 391 -38.37 -5.13 2.81
CA LEU A 391 -37.85 -3.77 2.65
C LEU A 391 -38.94 -2.82 2.20
N ASN A 392 -39.71 -3.18 1.16
CA ASN A 392 -40.83 -2.38 0.65
C ASN A 392 -41.87 -2.11 1.73
N GLU A 393 -42.29 -3.15 2.47
CA GLU A 393 -43.24 -2.99 3.58
C GLU A 393 -42.73 -2.02 4.66
N ALA A 394 -41.46 -2.13 5.02
CA ALA A 394 -40.83 -1.22 6.00
C ALA A 394 -40.78 0.22 5.49
N MET A 395 -40.41 0.42 4.22
CA MET A 395 -40.32 1.76 3.61
C MET A 395 -41.71 2.42 3.47
N VAL A 396 -42.74 1.67 3.11
CA VAL A 396 -44.12 2.16 3.05
C VAL A 396 -44.65 2.48 4.44
N SER A 397 -44.58 1.51 5.36
CA SER A 397 -45.25 1.61 6.68
C SER A 397 -44.57 2.61 7.61
N ARG A 398 -43.23 2.67 7.64
CA ARG A 398 -42.46 3.48 8.60
C ARG A 398 -42.06 4.83 8.02
N PHE A 399 -41.71 4.87 6.71
CA PHE A 399 -41.12 6.06 6.09
C PHE A 399 -42.05 6.72 5.07
N ARG A 400 -43.22 6.14 4.79
CA ARG A 400 -44.22 6.65 3.86
C ARG A 400 -43.66 6.86 2.44
N PHE A 401 -42.85 5.93 1.97
CA PHE A 401 -42.45 5.88 0.57
C PHE A 401 -43.61 5.34 -0.28
N ASP A 402 -43.68 5.82 -1.51
CA ASP A 402 -44.51 5.23 -2.55
C ASP A 402 -43.67 4.21 -3.34
N VAL A 403 -44.19 3.02 -3.60
CA VAL A 403 -43.51 1.94 -4.32
C VAL A 403 -44.09 1.84 -5.72
N GLU A 404 -43.33 2.24 -6.71
CA GLU A 404 -43.69 2.20 -8.12
C GLU A 404 -43.09 0.94 -8.77
N PRO A 405 -43.89 -0.07 -9.19
CA PRO A 405 -43.37 -1.21 -9.92
C PRO A 405 -42.98 -0.81 -11.33
N LEU A 406 -41.79 -1.22 -11.75
CA LEU A 406 -41.23 -1.00 -13.07
C LEU A 406 -40.79 -2.33 -13.70
N GLN A 407 -40.63 -2.33 -15.02
CA GLN A 407 -39.99 -3.43 -15.74
C GLN A 407 -38.94 -2.87 -16.69
N ILE A 408 -37.72 -3.37 -16.59
CA ILE A 408 -36.64 -3.06 -17.52
C ILE A 408 -36.12 -4.38 -18.10
N ASN A 409 -36.12 -4.52 -19.44
CA ASN A 409 -35.77 -5.75 -20.14
C ASN A 409 -36.51 -7.00 -19.61
N SER A 410 -37.80 -6.86 -19.31
CA SER A 410 -38.64 -7.92 -18.73
C SER A 410 -38.23 -8.39 -17.32
N GLN A 411 -37.33 -7.69 -16.65
CA GLN A 411 -36.98 -7.95 -15.26
C GLN A 411 -37.78 -7.02 -14.34
N PRO A 412 -38.33 -7.54 -13.23
CA PRO A 412 -39.10 -6.73 -12.28
C PRO A 412 -38.17 -5.84 -11.45
N MET A 413 -38.61 -4.62 -11.22
CA MET A 413 -37.95 -3.61 -10.38
C MET A 413 -38.98 -2.87 -9.55
N SER A 414 -38.52 -2.29 -8.44
CA SER A 414 -39.31 -1.37 -7.61
C SER A 414 -38.55 -0.07 -7.45
N LYS A 415 -39.21 1.04 -7.75
CA LYS A 415 -38.72 2.37 -7.43
C LYS A 415 -39.46 2.88 -6.20
N LEU A 416 -38.72 3.34 -5.22
CA LEU A 416 -39.25 3.87 -3.97
C LEU A 416 -39.01 5.38 -3.93
N VAL A 417 -40.09 6.14 -3.86
CA VAL A 417 -40.05 7.61 -3.89
C VAL A 417 -40.59 8.16 -2.58
N SER A 418 -39.83 9.03 -1.95
CA SER A 418 -40.28 9.71 -0.73
C SER A 418 -41.40 10.72 -1.09
N LEU A 419 -42.51 10.65 -0.37
CA LEU A 419 -43.59 11.62 -0.51
C LEU A 419 -43.19 13.05 -0.16
N TYR A 420 -42.10 13.23 0.57
CA TYR A 420 -41.58 14.55 0.95
C TYR A 420 -40.47 15.04 0.02
N GLY A 421 -40.17 14.30 -1.05
CA GLY A 421 -39.09 14.57 -2.00
C GLY A 421 -37.69 14.30 -1.45
N GLY A 422 -36.70 14.35 -2.32
CA GLY A 422 -35.28 14.36 -1.98
C GLY A 422 -34.58 13.01 -1.98
N ILE A 423 -35.20 11.93 -1.53
CA ILE A 423 -34.58 10.59 -1.54
C ILE A 423 -35.36 9.69 -2.48
N ALA A 424 -34.67 9.09 -3.42
CA ALA A 424 -35.15 8.00 -4.25
C ALA A 424 -34.24 6.78 -4.05
N MET A 425 -34.83 5.60 -4.03
CA MET A 425 -34.10 4.35 -4.02
C MET A 425 -34.83 3.35 -4.93
N GLY A 426 -34.17 2.27 -5.25
CA GLY A 426 -34.81 1.20 -6.00
C GLY A 426 -34.01 -0.07 -5.92
N HIS A 427 -34.69 -1.17 -6.18
CA HIS A 427 -34.11 -2.49 -6.22
C HIS A 427 -34.78 -3.35 -7.27
N GLY A 428 -34.19 -4.47 -7.60
CA GLY A 428 -34.76 -5.41 -8.55
C GLY A 428 -33.70 -6.28 -9.19
N TRP A 429 -33.98 -6.71 -10.41
CA TRP A 429 -33.16 -7.70 -11.10
C TRP A 429 -32.55 -7.10 -12.37
N LEU A 430 -31.23 -7.28 -12.54
CA LEU A 430 -30.52 -6.93 -13.77
C LEU A 430 -30.48 -8.09 -14.76
N ASP A 431 -30.38 -9.32 -14.24
CA ASP A 431 -30.46 -10.59 -14.94
C ASP A 431 -31.21 -11.62 -14.06
N GLN A 432 -31.22 -12.90 -14.47
CA GLN A 432 -31.92 -13.97 -13.71
C GLN A 432 -31.36 -14.13 -12.30
N ASP A 433 -30.02 -14.03 -12.18
CA ASP A 433 -29.29 -14.33 -10.94
C ASP A 433 -28.55 -13.09 -10.39
N VAL A 434 -28.80 -11.89 -10.93
CA VAL A 434 -28.14 -10.66 -10.52
C VAL A 434 -29.16 -9.65 -10.04
N THR A 435 -29.11 -9.34 -8.74
CA THR A 435 -29.92 -8.29 -8.13
C THR A 435 -29.14 -6.99 -7.96
N PHE A 436 -29.88 -5.91 -7.74
CA PHE A 436 -29.28 -4.63 -7.38
C PHE A 436 -30.12 -3.88 -6.34
N PHE A 437 -29.45 -3.00 -5.61
CA PHE A 437 -30.08 -1.94 -4.82
C PHE A 437 -29.39 -0.60 -5.14
N GLY A 438 -30.17 0.44 -5.33
CA GLY A 438 -29.69 1.78 -5.62
C GLY A 438 -30.29 2.82 -4.68
N LEU A 439 -29.43 3.75 -4.22
CA LEU A 439 -29.82 4.92 -3.46
C LEU A 439 -29.37 6.19 -4.20
N GLY A 440 -30.34 6.96 -4.65
CA GLY A 440 -30.11 8.17 -5.46
C GLY A 440 -31.11 8.26 -6.61
N THR A 441 -31.32 9.47 -7.12
CA THR A 441 -32.38 9.74 -8.10
C THR A 441 -32.10 9.17 -9.50
N GLU A 442 -30.83 9.06 -9.89
CA GLU A 442 -30.38 8.65 -11.24
C GLU A 442 -29.69 7.29 -11.26
N VAL A 443 -29.52 6.65 -10.09
CA VAL A 443 -28.76 5.40 -9.99
C VAL A 443 -29.40 4.27 -10.81
N LEU A 444 -30.74 4.20 -10.84
CA LEU A 444 -31.45 3.19 -11.61
C LEU A 444 -31.15 3.30 -13.11
N ASP A 445 -31.23 4.51 -13.65
CA ASP A 445 -30.94 4.77 -15.06
C ASP A 445 -29.46 4.56 -15.42
N ALA A 446 -28.58 4.72 -14.42
CA ALA A 446 -27.14 4.54 -14.60
C ALA A 446 -26.72 3.05 -14.69
N ILE A 447 -27.44 2.14 -14.02
CA ILE A 447 -27.05 0.72 -13.93
C ILE A 447 -28.01 -0.25 -14.61
N ALA A 448 -29.25 0.16 -14.88
CA ALA A 448 -30.28 -0.67 -15.51
C ALA A 448 -30.71 -0.07 -16.86
N PRO A 449 -30.78 -0.89 -17.95
CA PRO A 449 -30.49 -2.33 -18.00
C PRO A 449 -28.99 -2.68 -17.91
N ARG A 450 -28.14 -1.89 -18.46
CA ARG A 450 -26.67 -1.89 -18.39
C ARG A 450 -26.14 -0.52 -18.77
N PRO A 451 -25.08 -0.06 -18.14
CA PRO A 451 -24.47 1.23 -18.50
C PRO A 451 -23.98 1.18 -19.95
N SER A 452 -24.23 2.26 -20.70
CA SER A 452 -23.76 2.41 -22.08
C SER A 452 -22.22 2.35 -22.19
N GLN A 453 -21.55 2.83 -21.16
CA GLN A 453 -20.13 2.69 -20.92
C GLN A 453 -19.93 2.22 -19.49
N SER A 454 -19.45 1.01 -19.33
CA SER A 454 -19.19 0.43 -17.99
C SER A 454 -17.83 0.87 -17.45
N LEU A 455 -17.62 0.63 -16.15
CA LEU A 455 -16.34 0.89 -15.49
C LEU A 455 -15.18 0.15 -16.18
N LYS A 456 -15.44 -1.00 -16.80
CA LYS A 456 -14.45 -1.70 -17.64
C LYS A 456 -13.91 -0.83 -18.80
N ALA A 457 -14.62 0.22 -19.22
CA ALA A 457 -14.17 1.17 -20.24
C ALA A 457 -13.41 2.38 -19.64
N ASN A 458 -13.34 2.51 -18.30
CA ASN A 458 -12.54 3.54 -17.64
C ASN A 458 -11.05 3.23 -17.84
N ARG A 459 -10.26 4.22 -18.29
CA ARG A 459 -8.86 4.01 -18.66
C ARG A 459 -7.98 3.57 -17.48
N ALA A 460 -8.18 4.16 -16.30
CA ALA A 460 -7.42 3.79 -15.11
C ALA A 460 -7.75 2.36 -14.68
N PHE A 461 -9.04 2.02 -14.71
CA PHE A 461 -9.49 0.67 -14.41
C PHE A 461 -8.98 -0.36 -15.44
N GLN A 462 -8.87 -0.01 -16.72
CA GLN A 462 -8.25 -0.87 -17.73
C GLN A 462 -6.79 -1.19 -17.40
N THR A 463 -6.01 -0.20 -16.96
CA THR A 463 -4.62 -0.45 -16.53
C THR A 463 -4.55 -1.44 -15.38
N LEU A 464 -5.46 -1.33 -14.40
CA LEU A 464 -5.57 -2.33 -13.33
C LEU A 464 -5.88 -3.72 -13.89
N LEU A 465 -6.84 -3.85 -14.81
CA LEU A 465 -7.18 -5.13 -15.41
C LEU A 465 -6.02 -5.77 -16.21
N ASP A 466 -5.16 -4.94 -16.81
CA ASP A 466 -4.01 -5.42 -17.60
C ASP A 466 -2.92 -6.07 -16.72
N ILE A 467 -2.80 -5.65 -15.46
CA ILE A 467 -1.83 -6.20 -14.48
C ILE A 467 -2.43 -7.28 -13.58
N SER A 468 -3.74 -7.39 -13.53
CA SER A 468 -4.46 -8.23 -12.58
C SER A 468 -4.86 -9.59 -13.17
N PRO A 469 -4.96 -10.66 -12.35
CA PRO A 469 -5.51 -11.94 -12.79
C PRO A 469 -6.99 -11.81 -13.15
N SER A 470 -7.41 -12.57 -14.17
CA SER A 470 -8.79 -12.58 -14.66
C SER A 470 -9.80 -13.19 -13.67
N GLU A 471 -9.32 -14.08 -12.80
CA GLU A 471 -10.07 -14.66 -11.69
C GLU A 471 -9.43 -14.17 -10.39
N ASN A 472 -10.23 -13.53 -9.57
CA ASN A 472 -9.79 -12.90 -8.33
C ASN A 472 -10.93 -12.90 -7.30
N SER A 473 -10.67 -12.55 -6.06
CA SER A 473 -11.70 -12.52 -5.02
C SER A 473 -12.33 -11.15 -4.81
N GLY A 474 -11.91 -10.15 -5.59
CA GLY A 474 -12.53 -8.84 -5.56
C GLY A 474 -11.63 -7.72 -6.11
N TYR A 475 -12.24 -6.56 -6.26
CA TYR A 475 -11.61 -5.32 -6.67
C TYR A 475 -11.88 -4.20 -5.68
N PHE A 476 -10.93 -3.32 -5.55
CA PHE A 476 -11.14 -1.97 -5.04
C PHE A 476 -10.63 -0.97 -6.07
N PHE A 477 -11.42 0.04 -6.36
CA PHE A 477 -11.06 1.11 -7.29
C PHE A 477 -11.56 2.44 -6.74
N VAL A 478 -10.73 3.46 -6.81
CA VAL A 478 -11.11 4.83 -6.51
C VAL A 478 -10.53 5.79 -7.54
N ASP A 479 -11.39 6.62 -8.13
CA ASP A 479 -11.05 7.79 -8.92
C ASP A 479 -10.89 8.97 -7.97
N VAL A 480 -9.65 9.28 -7.61
CA VAL A 480 -9.32 10.29 -6.59
C VAL A 480 -9.66 11.69 -7.08
N ASP A 481 -9.48 11.96 -8.38
CA ASP A 481 -9.84 13.26 -8.96
C ASP A 481 -11.34 13.54 -8.76
N ARG A 482 -12.19 12.56 -9.08
CA ARG A 482 -13.64 12.66 -8.86
C ARG A 482 -14.04 12.64 -7.39
N LEU A 483 -13.34 11.87 -6.57
CA LEU A 483 -13.61 11.83 -5.13
C LEU A 483 -13.37 13.21 -4.50
N ASN A 484 -12.29 13.89 -4.90
CA ASN A 484 -11.99 15.25 -4.45
C ASN A 484 -13.05 16.28 -4.88
N GLU A 485 -13.70 16.09 -6.05
CA GLU A 485 -14.83 16.92 -6.46
C GLU A 485 -16.07 16.78 -5.54
N LEU A 486 -16.13 15.67 -4.78
CA LEU A 486 -17.21 15.38 -3.82
C LEU A 486 -16.83 15.77 -2.38
N GLU A 487 -15.69 16.43 -2.17
CA GLU A 487 -15.22 16.84 -0.84
C GLU A 487 -16.30 17.65 -0.10
N GLY A 488 -16.55 17.26 1.16
CA GLY A 488 -17.60 17.84 1.99
C GLY A 488 -19.03 17.34 1.73
N THR A 489 -19.24 16.49 0.72
CA THR A 489 -20.56 15.86 0.46
C THR A 489 -20.66 14.42 0.99
N LEU A 490 -19.53 13.83 1.34
CA LEU A 490 -19.42 12.45 1.81
C LEU A 490 -18.62 12.39 3.11
N PRO A 491 -18.94 11.45 4.03
CA PRO A 491 -18.23 11.27 5.28
C PRO A 491 -16.94 10.44 5.11
N PHE A 492 -16.22 10.61 4.00
CA PHE A 492 -14.93 9.94 3.80
C PHE A 492 -13.79 10.77 4.39
N PRO A 493 -12.80 10.13 5.03
CA PRO A 493 -11.60 10.83 5.46
C PRO A 493 -10.85 11.39 4.24
N THR A 494 -10.39 12.63 4.33
CA THR A 494 -9.49 13.22 3.33
C THR A 494 -8.21 12.39 3.26
N LEU A 495 -7.69 12.18 2.05
CA LEU A 495 -6.40 11.52 1.89
C LEU A 495 -5.31 12.32 2.64
N PRO A 496 -4.36 11.62 3.32
CA PRO A 496 -3.33 12.31 4.08
C PRO A 496 -2.55 13.31 3.20
N ASP A 497 -2.28 14.50 3.72
CA ASP A 497 -1.41 15.48 3.09
C ASP A 497 0.01 14.92 2.96
N GLY A 498 0.33 14.35 1.81
CA GLY A 498 1.64 13.84 1.49
C GLY A 498 1.97 14.13 0.03
N PHE A 499 3.24 14.36 -0.28
CA PHE A 499 3.66 14.82 -1.61
C PHE A 499 3.28 13.84 -2.75
N LEU A 500 3.10 12.56 -2.47
CA LEU A 500 2.62 11.56 -3.43
C LEU A 500 1.09 11.50 -3.47
N PHE A 501 0.43 11.49 -2.32
CA PHE A 501 -1.03 11.32 -2.24
C PHE A 501 -1.78 12.51 -2.85
N SER A 502 -1.27 13.74 -2.72
CA SER A 502 -1.85 14.93 -3.35
C SER A 502 -1.76 14.91 -4.88
N THR A 503 -1.12 13.92 -5.48
CA THR A 503 -0.94 13.79 -6.93
C THR A 503 -1.52 12.50 -7.51
N VAL A 504 -2.04 11.61 -6.67
CA VAL A 504 -2.69 10.37 -7.12
C VAL A 504 -3.98 10.72 -7.83
N LYS A 505 -4.18 10.15 -9.03
CA LYS A 505 -5.41 10.30 -9.82
C LYS A 505 -6.40 9.19 -9.56
N SER A 506 -5.90 7.97 -9.47
CA SER A 506 -6.71 6.79 -9.16
C SER A 506 -5.87 5.74 -8.46
N ILE A 507 -6.54 4.90 -7.68
CA ILE A 507 -5.96 3.70 -7.08
C ILE A 507 -6.85 2.53 -7.47
N GLY A 508 -6.24 1.48 -8.00
CA GLY A 508 -6.89 0.22 -8.27
C GLY A 508 -6.17 -0.90 -7.55
N ILE A 509 -6.93 -1.81 -6.98
CA ILE A 509 -6.41 -2.98 -6.26
C ILE A 509 -7.24 -4.18 -6.67
N THR A 510 -6.54 -5.24 -7.03
CA THR A 510 -7.16 -6.54 -7.26
C THR A 510 -6.79 -7.47 -6.13
N THR A 511 -7.76 -8.28 -5.77
CA THR A 511 -7.62 -9.25 -4.70
C THR A 511 -7.92 -10.67 -5.19
N SER A 512 -7.15 -11.76 -4.83
CA SER A 512 -7.44 -13.20 -5.02
C SER A 512 -6.69 -14.10 -4.00
N VAL A 513 -7.31 -15.16 -3.51
CA VAL A 513 -6.79 -16.10 -2.51
C VAL A 513 -5.64 -16.93 -3.06
N GLN A 514 -4.57 -17.09 -2.32
CA GLN A 514 -3.46 -18.00 -2.64
C GLN A 514 -3.70 -19.38 -2.04
N ASP A 515 -3.99 -19.37 -0.76
CA ASP A 515 -4.34 -20.52 0.05
C ASP A 515 -5.19 -20.07 1.25
N GLU A 516 -5.50 -20.97 2.15
CA GLU A 516 -6.35 -20.68 3.32
C GLU A 516 -5.75 -19.65 4.30
N ARG A 517 -4.47 -19.28 4.14
CA ARG A 517 -3.72 -18.38 5.02
C ARG A 517 -3.00 -17.24 4.31
N SER A 518 -2.95 -17.24 2.99
CA SER A 518 -2.16 -16.31 2.21
C SER A 518 -2.98 -15.55 1.19
N LEU A 519 -2.68 -14.28 1.07
CA LEU A 519 -3.28 -13.34 0.15
C LEU A 519 -2.19 -12.60 -0.62
N SER A 520 -2.40 -12.29 -1.90
CA SER A 520 -1.51 -11.42 -2.68
C SER A 520 -2.26 -10.25 -3.31
N TYR A 521 -1.57 -9.28 -3.83
CA TYR A 521 -2.10 -7.98 -4.23
C TYR A 521 -1.55 -7.52 -5.55
N ASP A 522 -2.41 -7.10 -6.49
CA ASP A 522 -2.00 -6.30 -7.64
C ASP A 522 -2.56 -4.89 -7.45
N ILE A 523 -1.69 -3.92 -7.29
CA ILE A 523 -2.04 -2.54 -6.96
C ILE A 523 -1.52 -1.62 -8.04
N PHE A 524 -2.41 -0.84 -8.64
CA PHE A 524 -2.06 0.23 -9.55
C PHE A 524 -2.35 1.58 -8.93
N VAL A 525 -1.33 2.45 -8.87
CA VAL A 525 -1.47 3.84 -8.43
C VAL A 525 -1.21 4.74 -9.62
N GLU A 526 -2.26 5.34 -10.18
CA GLU A 526 -2.14 6.26 -11.29
C GLU A 526 -1.61 7.61 -10.83
N LEU A 527 -0.55 8.06 -11.49
CA LEU A 527 0.07 9.36 -11.29
C LEU A 527 0.06 10.17 -12.58
N PRO A 528 -0.10 11.49 -12.53
CA PRO A 528 0.00 12.32 -13.73
C PRO A 528 1.43 12.25 -14.28
N LYS A 529 1.54 12.28 -15.60
CA LYS A 529 2.83 12.40 -16.26
C LYS A 529 3.36 13.82 -16.06
N GLY A 530 4.46 13.93 -15.34
CA GLY A 530 5.08 15.21 -15.02
C GLY A 530 5.92 15.78 -16.17
N ARG A 531 6.71 16.80 -15.86
CA ARG A 531 7.65 17.43 -16.80
C ARG A 531 8.94 16.61 -16.91
N ARG A 532 9.69 16.79 -18.00
CA ARG A 532 11.04 16.27 -18.10
C ARG A 532 11.89 16.80 -16.94
N VAL A 533 12.50 15.89 -16.21
CA VAL A 533 13.37 16.23 -15.07
C VAL A 533 14.76 16.62 -15.57
N ARG A 534 15.38 17.57 -14.85
CA ARG A 534 16.79 17.92 -15.00
C ARG A 534 17.64 17.03 -14.09
N ALA A 535 18.96 17.01 -14.29
CA ALA A 535 19.86 16.40 -13.32
C ALA A 535 19.60 16.98 -11.92
N LEU A 536 19.73 16.13 -10.88
CA LEU A 536 19.67 16.63 -9.51
C LEU A 536 20.78 17.67 -9.32
N PRO A 537 20.53 18.75 -8.57
CA PRO A 537 21.57 19.72 -8.21
C PRO A 537 22.78 19.00 -7.59
N GLU A 538 23.96 19.45 -7.88
CA GLU A 538 25.15 19.04 -7.14
C GLU A 538 24.98 19.40 -5.65
N SER A 539 25.71 18.67 -4.77
CA SER A 539 25.62 18.91 -3.32
C SER A 539 25.88 20.38 -2.99
N ALA A 540 24.98 20.94 -2.18
CA ALA A 540 25.20 22.29 -1.62
C ALA A 540 26.28 22.29 -0.51
N ILE A 541 26.68 21.11 -0.04
CA ILE A 541 27.78 20.92 0.91
C ILE A 541 29.04 20.78 0.07
N ALA A 542 29.67 21.92 -0.27
CA ALA A 542 31.04 21.90 -0.77
C ALA A 542 31.93 21.35 0.36
N PRO A 543 32.92 20.48 0.07
CA PRO A 543 33.94 20.17 1.05
C PRO A 543 34.58 21.52 1.45
N GLU A 544 34.58 21.81 2.74
CA GLU A 544 35.27 22.97 3.28
C GLU A 544 36.75 22.76 2.96
N ASN A 545 37.20 23.41 1.90
CA ASN A 545 38.63 23.46 1.60
C ASN A 545 39.27 24.19 2.78
N PRO A 546 40.22 23.61 3.50
CA PRO A 546 40.95 24.37 4.50
C PRO A 546 41.61 25.54 3.77
N ASP A 547 41.26 26.76 4.17
CA ASP A 547 41.90 28.00 3.69
C ASP A 547 43.41 27.82 3.74
N PRO A 548 44.15 28.00 2.65
CA PRO A 548 45.60 28.03 2.74
C PRO A 548 45.97 29.22 3.62
N GLU A 549 46.67 28.94 4.70
CA GLU A 549 47.29 29.89 5.63
C GLU A 549 47.72 31.14 4.90
N ASN A 550 47.16 32.26 5.29
CA ASN A 550 47.66 33.58 4.90
C ASN A 550 48.92 33.89 5.75
N PRO A 551 50.16 33.79 5.21
CA PRO A 551 51.33 34.19 5.94
C PRO A 551 51.58 35.67 5.65
N SER A 552 51.33 36.48 6.61
CA SER A 552 52.03 37.76 6.82
C SER A 552 51.11 38.83 7.38
N GLU A 553 51.41 39.17 8.60
CA GLU A 553 51.74 40.55 8.95
C GLU A 553 52.30 40.61 10.37
N THR A 554 53.61 40.66 10.45
CA THR A 554 54.33 41.35 11.54
C THR A 554 54.72 42.73 11.07
N PRO A 555 54.73 43.70 11.92
CA PRO A 555 55.97 44.19 12.50
C PRO A 555 56.08 44.11 13.99
#